data_8a26dee52213cf6cb9c93553a4238981
#
_entry.id   8a26dee52213cf6cb9c93553a4238981
#
_cell.length_a   1.000
_cell.length_b   1.000
_cell.length_c   1.000
_cell.angle_alpha   90.00
_cell.angle_beta   90.00
_cell.angle_gamma   90.00
#
_symmetry.space_group_name_H-M   'P 1'
#
loop_
_entity.id
_entity.type
_entity.pdbx_description
1 polymer ?
#
loop_
_entity_poly.entity_id
_entity_poly.type
_entity_poly.pdbx_seq_one_letter_code
_entity_poly.pdbx_strand_id
1 'polypeptide(L)'
;MIEQSVYEYLCNNHKGKENLIKNKDLRKKFKINSDKAMRKVIQNIREDKQYAEVVGSVSGKTGGFYVCVTDLEKEETINNIKHRANQMLRMTHILEWKRGL
;
A
#
# COMPACT_ATOMS: atom_id res chain seq x y z
N MET A 1 -12.08 13.33 -5.96
CA MET A 1 -11.95 11.87 -5.73
C MET A 1 -11.14 11.62 -4.48
N ILE A 2 -11.47 10.60 -3.75
CA ILE A 2 -10.81 10.28 -2.47
C ILE A 2 -9.31 9.97 -2.68
N GLU A 3 -8.95 9.29 -3.75
CA GLU A 3 -7.57 8.94 -4.06
C GLU A 3 -6.68 10.17 -4.15
N GLN A 4 -7.12 11.19 -4.87
CA GLN A 4 -6.36 12.42 -5.02
C GLN A 4 -6.15 13.12 -3.68
N SER A 5 -7.19 13.20 -2.87
CA SER A 5 -7.12 13.84 -1.55
C SER A 5 -6.15 13.11 -0.62
N VAL A 6 -6.20 11.79 -0.60
CA VAL A 6 -5.29 10.97 0.20
C VAL A 6 -3.85 11.14 -0.28
N TYR A 7 -3.64 11.07 -1.60
CA TYR A 7 -2.31 11.21 -2.18
C TYR A 7 -1.69 12.57 -1.83
N GLU A 8 -2.42 13.66 -2.04
CA GLU A 8 -1.93 15.00 -1.72
C GLU A 8 -1.60 15.15 -0.22
N TYR A 9 -2.45 14.61 0.63
CA TYR A 9 -2.23 14.65 2.07
C TYR A 9 -0.93 13.91 2.44
N LEU A 10 -0.71 12.74 1.89
CA LEU A 10 0.51 11.97 2.13
C LEU A 10 1.74 12.71 1.60
N CYS A 11 1.66 13.28 0.41
CA CYS A 11 2.77 14.05 -0.16
C CYS A 11 3.13 15.28 0.67
N ASN A 12 2.14 15.92 1.28
CA ASN A 12 2.36 17.14 2.04
C ASN A 12 2.82 16.88 3.48
N ASN A 13 2.48 15.72 4.07
CA ASN A 13 2.65 15.51 5.50
C ASN A 13 3.43 14.25 5.87
N HIS A 14 3.54 13.29 4.98
CA HIS A 14 4.08 11.96 5.31
C HIS A 14 5.08 11.48 4.27
N LYS A 15 6.12 12.27 4.04
CA LYS A 15 7.24 11.89 3.19
C LYS A 15 8.29 11.15 4.01
N GLY A 16 8.71 10.01 3.49
CA GLY A 16 9.71 9.16 4.13
C GLY A 16 9.10 8.19 5.14
N LYS A 17 9.72 7.03 5.26
CA LYS A 17 9.26 5.95 6.13
C LYS A 17 9.17 6.38 7.60
N GLU A 18 10.08 7.24 8.04
CA GLU A 18 10.11 7.76 9.41
C GLU A 18 8.92 8.67 9.73
N ASN A 19 8.24 9.19 8.71
CA ASN A 19 7.10 10.07 8.85
C ASN A 19 5.78 9.39 8.49
N LEU A 20 5.73 8.08 8.50
CA LEU A 20 4.53 7.33 8.14
C LEU A 20 3.33 7.73 9.01
N ILE A 21 2.13 7.61 8.43
CA ILE A 21 0.88 7.74 9.17
C ILE A 21 0.27 6.35 9.33
N LYS A 22 -0.18 6.03 10.53
CA LYS A 22 -0.83 4.74 10.79
C LYS A 22 -2.12 4.62 9.99
N ASN A 23 -2.42 3.41 9.54
CA ASN A 23 -3.65 3.12 8.80
C ASN A 23 -4.88 3.65 9.52
N LYS A 24 -4.97 3.40 10.83
CA LYS A 24 -6.07 3.87 11.68
C LYS A 24 -6.25 5.38 11.61
N ASP A 25 -5.17 6.14 11.69
CA ASP A 25 -5.21 7.60 11.69
C ASP A 25 -5.59 8.15 10.32
N LEU A 26 -5.06 7.54 9.25
CA LEU A 26 -5.40 7.93 7.87
C LEU A 26 -6.88 7.66 7.58
N ARG A 27 -7.38 6.51 8.00
CA ARG A 27 -8.79 6.17 7.87
C ARG A 27 -9.70 7.18 8.59
N LYS A 28 -9.31 7.53 9.80
CA LYS A 28 -10.05 8.51 10.61
C LYS A 28 -10.09 9.87 9.93
N LYS A 29 -8.96 10.30 9.37
CA LYS A 29 -8.85 11.57 8.66
C LYS A 29 -9.83 11.67 7.48
N PHE A 30 -9.95 10.61 6.70
CA PHE A 30 -10.76 10.59 5.49
C PHE A 30 -12.09 9.85 5.65
N LYS A 31 -12.45 9.47 6.88
CA LYS A 31 -13.71 8.78 7.19
C LYS A 31 -13.90 7.49 6.37
N ILE A 32 -12.81 6.72 6.25
CA ILE A 32 -12.82 5.44 5.56
C ILE A 32 -13.14 4.33 6.57
N ASN A 33 -14.16 3.52 6.28
CA ASN A 33 -14.79 2.63 7.26
C ASN A 33 -14.01 1.36 7.59
N SER A 34 -13.06 0.92 6.76
CA SER A 34 -12.37 -0.34 6.98
C SER A 34 -10.95 -0.33 6.45
N ASP A 35 -10.12 -1.25 6.97
CA ASP A 35 -8.76 -1.48 6.46
C ASP A 35 -8.78 -1.87 4.98
N LYS A 36 -9.74 -2.70 4.60
CA LYS A 36 -9.89 -3.16 3.23
C LYS A 36 -10.15 -1.99 2.28
N ALA A 37 -11.05 -1.08 2.66
CA ALA A 37 -11.36 0.10 1.87
C ALA A 37 -10.16 1.01 1.74
N MET A 38 -9.39 1.20 2.83
CA MET A 38 -8.17 2.00 2.81
C MET A 38 -7.12 1.40 1.89
N ARG A 39 -6.89 0.10 1.97
CA ARG A 39 -5.95 -0.61 1.10
C ARG A 39 -6.34 -0.49 -0.37
N LYS A 40 -7.64 -0.50 -0.65
CA LYS A 40 -8.13 -0.31 -2.03
C LYS A 40 -7.82 1.09 -2.54
N VAL A 41 -8.00 2.10 -1.72
CA VAL A 41 -7.64 3.49 -2.07
C VAL A 41 -6.14 3.58 -2.40
N ILE A 42 -5.29 3.01 -1.55
CA ILE A 42 -3.83 3.01 -1.76
C ILE A 42 -3.47 2.25 -3.05
N GLN A 43 -4.09 1.10 -3.29
CA GLN A 43 -3.88 0.33 -4.51
C GLN A 43 -4.24 1.15 -5.75
N ASN A 44 -5.38 1.85 -5.72
CA ASN A 44 -5.80 2.70 -6.83
C ASN A 44 -4.81 3.82 -7.10
N ILE A 45 -4.25 4.43 -6.05
CA ILE A 45 -3.21 5.45 -6.19
C ILE A 45 -1.96 4.85 -6.85
N ARG A 46 -1.52 3.69 -6.38
CA ARG A 46 -0.31 3.02 -6.91
C ARG A 46 -0.45 2.64 -8.38
N GLU A 47 -1.64 2.27 -8.80
CA GLU A 47 -1.89 1.84 -10.18
C GLU A 47 -2.12 3.00 -11.14
N ASP A 48 -2.40 4.19 -10.64
CA ASP A 48 -2.71 5.35 -11.47
C ASP A 48 -1.45 6.14 -11.78
N LYS A 49 -1.10 6.19 -13.07
CA LYS A 49 0.12 6.85 -13.54
C LYS A 49 0.14 8.36 -13.34
N GLN A 50 -1.01 8.99 -13.08
CA GLN A 50 -1.03 10.43 -12.80
C GLN A 50 -0.36 10.76 -11.46
N TYR A 51 -0.27 9.78 -10.55
CA TYR A 51 0.39 9.95 -9.25
C TYR A 51 1.84 9.49 -9.36
N ALA A 52 2.75 10.47 -9.46
CA ALA A 52 4.16 10.20 -9.76
C ALA A 52 4.93 9.57 -8.60
N GLU A 53 4.55 9.90 -7.36
CA GLU A 53 5.27 9.41 -6.19
C GLU A 53 4.78 8.02 -5.78
N VAL A 54 5.71 7.20 -5.26
CA VAL A 54 5.38 5.86 -4.79
C VAL A 54 4.90 5.91 -3.35
N VAL A 55 3.73 5.33 -3.09
CA VAL A 55 3.21 5.20 -1.73
C VAL A 55 3.72 3.88 -1.14
N GLY A 56 4.53 4.00 -0.10
CA GLY A 56 5.04 2.85 0.64
C GLY A 56 4.14 2.46 1.79
N SER A 57 4.35 1.26 2.31
CA SER A 57 3.60 0.78 3.45
C SER A 57 4.47 -0.09 4.36
N VAL A 58 4.15 -0.07 5.65
CA VAL A 58 4.76 -0.94 6.66
C VAL A 58 3.65 -1.72 7.32
N SER A 59 3.83 -3.02 7.46
CA SER A 59 2.85 -3.92 8.09
C SER A 59 2.94 -3.88 9.61
N GLY A 60 1.89 -4.33 10.28
CA GLY A 60 1.86 -4.51 11.72
C GLY A 60 1.20 -3.35 12.46
N LYS A 61 1.21 -3.45 13.80
CA LYS A 61 0.53 -2.48 14.67
C LYS A 61 1.13 -1.08 14.59
N THR A 62 2.43 -0.98 14.34
CA THR A 62 3.14 0.28 14.19
C THR A 62 3.29 0.71 12.74
N GLY A 63 2.67 -0.05 11.83
CA GLY A 63 2.76 0.21 10.41
C GLY A 63 1.80 1.27 9.91
N GLY A 64 1.95 1.62 8.64
CA GLY A 64 1.10 2.62 8.01
C GLY A 64 1.57 2.91 6.60
N PHE A 65 1.28 4.11 6.14
CA PHE A 65 1.58 4.55 4.78
C PHE A 65 2.44 5.81 4.77
N TYR A 66 3.22 5.97 3.72
CA TYR A 66 4.09 7.13 3.54
C TYR A 66 4.40 7.29 2.05
N VAL A 67 4.92 8.46 1.67
CA VAL A 67 5.43 8.67 0.31
C VAL A 67 6.93 8.39 0.32
N CYS A 68 7.38 7.48 -0.55
CA CYS A 68 8.80 7.13 -0.65
C CYS A 68 9.62 8.32 -1.15
N VAL A 69 10.72 8.61 -0.48
CA VAL A 69 11.63 9.70 -0.87
C VAL A 69 12.99 9.18 -1.35
N THR A 70 13.34 7.95 -1.01
CA THR A 70 14.61 7.33 -1.43
C THR A 70 14.37 6.16 -2.36
N ASP A 71 15.36 5.83 -3.17
CA ASP A 71 15.29 4.65 -4.03
C ASP A 71 15.20 3.37 -3.20
N LEU A 72 15.86 3.34 -2.05
CA LEU A 72 15.77 2.19 -1.15
C LEU A 72 14.33 1.95 -0.67
N GLU A 73 13.64 3.00 -0.28
CA GLU A 73 12.23 2.90 0.14
C GLU A 73 11.34 2.41 -1.00
N LYS A 74 11.58 2.89 -2.21
CA LYS A 74 10.84 2.44 -3.40
C LYS A 74 11.10 0.95 -3.67
N GLU A 75 12.36 0.52 -3.60
CA GLU A 75 12.73 -0.88 -3.79
C GLU A 75 12.10 -1.78 -2.75
N GLU A 76 12.13 -1.39 -1.49
CA GLU A 76 11.48 -2.15 -0.41
C GLU A 76 9.99 -2.34 -0.67
N THR A 77 9.32 -1.27 -1.08
CA THR A 77 7.88 -1.30 -1.40
C THR A 77 7.60 -2.26 -2.55
N ILE A 78 8.35 -2.13 -3.64
CA ILE A 78 8.19 -2.99 -4.82
C ILE A 78 8.45 -4.45 -4.46
N ASN A 79 9.53 -4.72 -3.71
CA ASN A 79 9.89 -6.08 -3.32
C ASN A 79 8.85 -6.71 -2.40
N ASN A 80 8.28 -5.94 -1.48
CA ASN A 80 7.22 -6.43 -0.60
C ASN A 80 5.96 -6.80 -1.39
N ILE A 81 5.60 -6.01 -2.38
CA ILE A 81 4.46 -6.30 -3.25
C ILE A 81 4.73 -7.55 -4.08
N LYS A 82 5.92 -7.67 -4.67
CA LYS A 82 6.33 -8.85 -5.44
C LYS A 82 6.30 -10.11 -4.59
N HIS A 83 6.79 -10.03 -3.36
CA HIS A 83 6.83 -11.16 -2.44
C HIS A 83 5.42 -11.67 -2.13
N ARG A 84 4.48 -10.77 -1.84
CA ARG A 84 3.08 -11.14 -1.61
C ARG A 84 2.45 -11.77 -2.85
N ALA A 85 2.71 -11.20 -4.03
CA ALA A 85 2.20 -11.74 -5.30
C ALA A 85 2.72 -13.15 -5.53
N ASN A 86 4.01 -13.39 -5.29
CA ASN A 86 4.61 -14.72 -5.44
C ASN A 86 4.02 -15.73 -4.46
N GLN A 87 3.77 -15.34 -3.23
CA GLN A 87 3.12 -16.20 -2.24
C GLN A 87 1.71 -16.58 -2.69
N MET A 88 0.96 -15.63 -3.21
CA MET A 88 -0.39 -15.88 -3.72
C MET A 88 -0.38 -16.82 -4.92
N LEU A 89 0.57 -16.65 -5.85
CA LEU A 89 0.74 -17.53 -7.00
C LEU A 89 1.06 -18.96 -6.56
N ARG A 90 1.95 -19.12 -5.59
CA ARG A 90 2.30 -20.45 -5.05
C ARG A 90 1.09 -21.14 -4.46
N MET A 91 0.28 -20.42 -3.71
CA MET A 91 -0.96 -20.96 -3.13
C MET A 91 -1.92 -21.38 -4.25
N THR A 92 -2.08 -20.56 -5.27
CA THR A 92 -2.93 -20.84 -6.42
C THR A 92 -2.50 -22.12 -7.13
N HIS A 93 -1.19 -22.28 -7.37
CA HIS A 93 -0.64 -23.48 -8.01
C HIS A 93 -0.92 -24.73 -7.19
N ILE A 94 -0.77 -24.66 -5.88
CA ILE A 94 -1.06 -25.79 -4.99
C ILE A 94 -2.54 -26.16 -5.04
N LEU A 95 -3.42 -25.17 -4.99
CA LEU A 95 -4.87 -25.40 -5.04
C LEU A 95 -5.30 -25.97 -6.41
N GLU A 96 -4.72 -25.48 -7.49
CA GLU A 96 -4.97 -26.00 -8.83
C GLU A 96 -4.53 -27.44 -8.94
N TRP A 97 -3.35 -27.79 -8.41
CA TRP A 97 -2.85 -29.16 -8.38
C TRP A 97 -3.81 -30.07 -7.63
N LYS A 98 -4.28 -29.66 -6.44
CA LYS A 98 -5.22 -30.44 -5.64
C LYS A 98 -6.55 -30.67 -6.37
N ARG A 99 -7.02 -29.64 -7.08
CA ARG A 99 -8.28 -29.73 -7.85
C ARG A 99 -8.13 -30.63 -9.07
N GLY A 100 -7.00 -30.59 -9.72
CA GLY A 100 -6.73 -31.30 -10.98
C GLY A 100 -6.53 -32.79 -10.80
N LEU A 101 -6.46 -33.24 -9.57
CA LEU A 101 -6.38 -34.64 -9.26
C LEU A 101 -7.76 -35.23 -9.00
#